data_20654d94f67abe4a1f7be4ff1ae1839e
#
_entry.id   20654d94f67abe4a1f7be4ff1ae1839e
#
_cell.length_a   1.000
_cell.length_b   1.000
_cell.length_c   1.000
_cell.angle_alpha   90.00
_cell.angle_beta   90.00
_cell.angle_gamma   90.00
#
_symmetry.space_group_name_H-M   'P 1'
#
loop_
_entity.id
_entity.type
_entity.pdbx_description
1 polymer ?
#
loop_
_entity_poly.entity_id
_entity_poly.type
_entity_poly.pdbx_seq_one_letter_code
_entity_poly.pdbx_strand_id
1 'polypeptide(L)'
;MTSPTPMMIWKMMMTISELDERSFLPRPLVGVGAVVWHTDHVLLIQRGKEPHAGSWSLPGGAQELGETVREAVCREVLEETGVKISSPILVDTVDMISRTEDDKVEYHYTLIDFVAVALNPDITLGGDAADAKWVNVKEVTQYNLWNKTVEMIAKSRDVLAKT
;
A
#
# COMPACT_ATOMS: atom_id res chain seq x y z
N MET A 1 9.47 -17.08 -13.26
CA MET A 1 9.03 -16.61 -11.93
C MET A 1 7.58 -16.17 -12.04
N THR A 2 6.71 -16.79 -11.30
CA THR A 2 5.31 -16.38 -11.22
C THR A 2 5.22 -15.11 -10.39
N SER A 3 4.54 -14.08 -10.90
CA SER A 3 4.22 -12.88 -10.10
C SER A 3 3.50 -13.32 -8.83
N PRO A 4 3.83 -12.75 -7.67
CA PRO A 4 3.14 -13.09 -6.44
C PRO A 4 1.64 -12.79 -6.61
N THR A 5 0.79 -13.69 -6.11
CA THR A 5 -0.66 -13.48 -6.16
C THR A 5 -1.05 -12.25 -5.32
N PRO A 6 -2.19 -11.60 -5.59
CA PRO A 6 -2.70 -10.49 -4.79
C PRO A 6 -2.70 -10.80 -3.28
N MET A 7 -3.06 -12.03 -2.93
CA MET A 7 -3.06 -12.55 -1.57
C MET A 7 -1.66 -12.56 -0.94
N MET A 8 -0.64 -12.99 -1.70
CA MET A 8 0.74 -13.03 -1.20
C MET A 8 1.24 -11.64 -0.86
N ILE A 9 0.94 -10.64 -1.70
CA ILE A 9 1.40 -9.26 -1.52
C ILE A 9 0.72 -8.63 -0.31
N TRP A 10 -0.57 -8.88 -0.09
CA TRP A 10 -1.28 -8.33 1.06
C TRP A 10 -0.93 -9.04 2.38
N LYS A 11 -0.77 -10.37 2.37
CA LYS A 11 -0.14 -11.10 3.49
C LYS A 11 1.24 -10.53 3.84
N MET A 12 1.90 -9.92 2.85
CA MET A 12 3.17 -9.24 3.01
C MET A 12 3.08 -7.93 3.81
N MET A 13 1.90 -7.33 3.94
CA MET A 13 1.71 -6.05 4.65
C MET A 13 1.28 -6.21 6.11
N MET A 14 1.15 -7.45 6.61
CA MET A 14 0.62 -7.72 7.96
C MET A 14 1.56 -8.58 8.79
N THR A 15 1.52 -8.44 10.12
CA THR A 15 2.16 -9.39 11.05
C THR A 15 1.37 -10.70 11.09
N ILE A 16 2.01 -11.83 11.47
CA ILE A 16 1.35 -13.15 11.54
C ILE A 16 0.14 -13.10 12.48
N SER A 17 0.24 -12.40 13.61
CA SER A 17 -0.87 -12.25 14.56
C SER A 17 -2.03 -11.44 13.98
N GLU A 18 -1.73 -10.38 13.22
CA GLU A 18 -2.76 -9.58 12.56
C GLU A 18 -3.43 -10.31 11.40
N LEU A 19 -2.71 -11.22 10.72
CA LEU A 19 -3.30 -12.06 9.68
C LEU A 19 -4.35 -13.01 10.26
N ASP A 20 -4.08 -13.63 11.39
CA ASP A 20 -5.01 -14.56 12.04
C ASP A 20 -6.28 -13.84 12.54
N GLU A 21 -6.14 -12.62 13.08
CA GLU A 21 -7.27 -11.82 13.53
C GLU A 21 -8.13 -11.28 12.37
N ARG A 22 -7.58 -11.22 11.16
CA ARG A 22 -8.24 -10.68 9.97
C ARG A 22 -8.67 -11.72 8.95
N SER A 23 -8.38 -13.00 9.23
CA SER A 23 -8.85 -14.12 8.42
C SER A 23 -10.29 -14.51 8.76
N PHE A 24 -11.02 -14.97 7.76
CA PHE A 24 -12.40 -15.49 7.88
C PHE A 24 -13.39 -14.52 8.55
N LEU A 25 -13.16 -13.22 8.42
CA LEU A 25 -14.09 -12.23 8.95
C LEU A 25 -15.40 -12.22 8.17
N PRO A 26 -16.55 -11.96 8.85
CA PRO A 26 -17.86 -11.90 8.19
C PRO A 26 -18.08 -10.61 7.37
N ARG A 27 -17.04 -9.85 7.14
CA ARG A 27 -17.09 -8.56 6.43
C ARG A 27 -15.74 -8.23 5.80
N PRO A 28 -15.72 -7.43 4.71
CA PRO A 28 -14.49 -6.87 4.18
C PRO A 28 -13.81 -5.92 5.18
N LEU A 29 -12.51 -5.80 5.07
CA LEU A 29 -11.71 -4.78 5.74
C LEU A 29 -11.37 -3.66 4.73
N VAL A 30 -11.22 -2.45 5.22
CA VAL A 30 -10.77 -1.31 4.42
C VAL A 30 -9.27 -1.12 4.60
N GLY A 31 -8.54 -1.15 3.49
CA GLY A 31 -7.13 -0.78 3.43
C GLY A 31 -6.94 0.50 2.61
N VAL A 32 -5.93 1.26 2.93
CA VAL A 32 -5.55 2.48 2.21
C VAL A 32 -4.11 2.40 1.74
N GLY A 33 -3.83 2.96 0.58
CA GLY A 33 -2.49 3.09 0.03
C GLY A 33 -2.29 4.43 -0.64
N ALA A 34 -1.04 4.87 -0.77
CA ALA A 34 -0.71 6.12 -1.43
C ALA A 34 0.41 5.98 -2.45
N VAL A 35 0.18 6.46 -3.67
CA VAL A 35 1.23 6.82 -4.60
C VAL A 35 1.69 8.22 -4.25
N VAL A 36 2.80 8.32 -3.53
CA VAL A 36 3.38 9.61 -3.14
C VAL A 36 4.46 10.00 -4.14
N TRP A 37 4.28 11.13 -4.80
CA TRP A 37 5.22 11.67 -5.77
C TRP A 37 6.15 12.71 -5.17
N HIS A 38 7.41 12.63 -5.55
CA HIS A 38 8.39 13.70 -5.42
C HIS A 38 9.15 13.82 -6.74
N THR A 39 8.89 14.88 -7.50
CA THR A 39 9.35 15.04 -8.89
C THR A 39 8.91 13.86 -9.78
N ASP A 40 9.82 13.07 -10.33
CA ASP A 40 9.57 11.86 -11.13
C ASP A 40 9.83 10.56 -10.35
N HIS A 41 9.88 10.65 -9.01
CA HIS A 41 10.06 9.52 -8.10
C HIS A 41 8.78 9.23 -7.32
N VAL A 42 8.55 7.96 -7.02
CA VAL A 42 7.49 7.50 -6.14
C VAL A 42 8.08 6.87 -4.88
N LEU A 43 7.38 7.04 -3.76
CA LEU A 43 7.77 6.47 -2.49
C LEU A 43 7.35 5.01 -2.41
N LEU A 44 8.32 4.13 -2.20
CA LEU A 44 8.08 2.72 -1.91
C LEU A 44 8.60 2.38 -0.52
N ILE A 45 7.94 1.45 0.14
CA ILE A 45 8.38 0.86 1.40
C ILE A 45 8.76 -0.61 1.21
N GLN A 46 9.70 -1.08 2.03
CA GLN A 46 10.07 -2.48 2.12
C GLN A 46 9.61 -3.05 3.45
N ARG A 47 8.95 -4.20 3.40
CA ARG A 47 8.50 -4.87 4.61
C ARG A 47 9.67 -5.41 5.43
N GLY A 48 9.65 -5.14 6.75
CA GLY A 48 10.69 -5.61 7.69
C GLY A 48 10.40 -6.94 8.37
N LYS A 49 9.16 -7.44 8.31
CA LYS A 49 8.73 -8.64 9.05
C LYS A 49 8.25 -9.76 8.14
N GLU A 50 8.46 -11.01 8.62
CA GLU A 50 7.87 -12.20 8.01
C GLU A 50 6.33 -12.24 8.20
N PRO A 51 5.57 -12.92 7.34
CA PRO A 51 6.02 -13.56 6.10
C PRO A 51 6.34 -12.53 5.01
N HIS A 52 7.30 -12.89 4.11
CA HIS A 52 7.72 -12.07 2.96
C HIS A 52 8.46 -10.77 3.31
N ALA A 53 9.30 -10.79 4.36
CA ALA A 53 10.26 -9.73 4.59
C ALA A 53 11.06 -9.42 3.31
N GLY A 54 11.31 -8.15 3.04
CA GLY A 54 12.06 -7.71 1.88
C GLY A 54 11.25 -7.34 0.63
N SER A 55 9.94 -7.58 0.61
CA SER A 55 9.09 -7.16 -0.52
C SER A 55 8.75 -5.66 -0.48
N TRP A 56 8.59 -5.08 -1.67
CA TRP A 56 8.28 -3.68 -1.85
C TRP A 56 6.81 -3.43 -2.17
N SER A 57 6.27 -2.33 -1.67
CA SER A 57 4.89 -1.90 -1.90
C SER A 57 4.74 -0.38 -1.78
N LEU A 58 3.54 0.13 -2.06
CA LEU A 58 3.16 1.48 -1.66
C LEU A 58 3.07 1.57 -0.13
N PRO A 59 3.36 2.73 0.47
CA PRO A 59 3.04 2.97 1.87
C PRO A 59 1.52 2.93 2.08
N GLY A 60 1.09 2.37 3.21
CA GLY A 60 -0.33 2.22 3.53
C GLY A 60 -0.59 1.15 4.57
N GLY A 61 -1.85 0.99 4.93
CA GLY A 61 -2.29 0.02 5.94
C GLY A 61 -3.80 -0.01 6.11
N ALA A 62 -4.27 -0.49 7.26
CA ALA A 62 -5.69 -0.60 7.54
C ALA A 62 -6.26 0.71 8.09
N GLN A 63 -7.48 1.05 7.67
CA GLN A 63 -8.25 2.12 8.29
C GLN A 63 -8.59 1.73 9.74
N GLU A 64 -8.37 2.64 10.66
CA GLU A 64 -8.75 2.48 12.05
C GLU A 64 -10.18 2.99 12.31
N LEU A 65 -10.77 2.49 13.40
CA LEU A 65 -12.12 2.92 13.78
C LEU A 65 -12.13 4.41 14.16
N GLY A 66 -13.01 5.15 13.52
CA GLY A 66 -13.21 6.58 13.83
C GLY A 66 -12.40 7.54 12.96
N GLU A 67 -11.52 7.04 12.09
CA GLU A 67 -10.81 7.88 11.11
C GLU A 67 -11.45 7.77 9.71
N THR A 68 -11.33 8.81 8.93
CA THR A 68 -11.65 8.77 7.50
C THR A 68 -10.54 8.06 6.73
N VAL A 69 -10.83 7.55 5.52
CA VAL A 69 -9.80 6.92 4.67
C VAL A 69 -8.67 7.91 4.28
N ARG A 70 -8.97 9.22 4.22
CA ARG A 70 -7.96 10.25 3.96
C ARG A 70 -7.06 10.49 5.17
N GLU A 71 -7.60 10.46 6.38
CA GLU A 71 -6.81 10.50 7.61
C GLU A 71 -5.95 9.25 7.75
N ALA A 72 -6.53 8.07 7.48
CA ALA A 72 -5.81 6.80 7.51
C ALA A 72 -4.57 6.81 6.61
N VAL A 73 -4.71 7.21 5.36
CA VAL A 73 -3.58 7.21 4.42
C VAL A 73 -2.51 8.23 4.81
N CYS A 74 -2.90 9.40 5.31
CA CYS A 74 -1.93 10.40 5.81
C CYS A 74 -1.18 9.87 7.04
N ARG A 75 -1.86 9.22 7.97
CA ARG A 75 -1.27 8.58 9.15
C ARG A 75 -0.30 7.49 8.76
N GLU A 76 -0.70 6.55 7.92
CA GLU A 76 0.13 5.42 7.49
C GLU A 76 1.42 5.89 6.79
N VAL A 77 1.33 6.82 5.84
CA VAL A 77 2.52 7.36 5.16
C VAL A 77 3.46 8.01 6.16
N LEU A 78 2.93 8.80 7.10
CA LEU A 78 3.73 9.47 8.11
C LEU A 78 4.40 8.47 9.08
N GLU A 79 3.66 7.46 9.56
CA GLU A 79 4.16 6.44 10.49
C GLU A 79 5.27 5.59 9.88
N GLU A 80 5.10 5.16 8.61
CA GLU A 80 6.06 4.28 7.95
C GLU A 80 7.30 5.02 7.42
N THR A 81 7.16 6.28 7.03
CA THR A 81 8.21 6.98 6.26
C THR A 81 8.62 8.35 6.78
N GLY A 82 7.89 8.92 7.74
CA GLY A 82 8.11 10.30 8.19
C GLY A 82 7.74 11.37 7.17
N VAL A 83 7.28 10.99 5.98
CA VAL A 83 6.91 11.92 4.91
C VAL A 83 5.52 12.49 5.14
N LYS A 84 5.42 13.81 5.13
CA LYS A 84 4.13 14.51 5.08
C LYS A 84 3.69 14.70 3.65
N ILE A 85 2.41 14.47 3.39
CA ILE A 85 1.84 14.54 2.04
C ILE A 85 0.82 15.65 1.91
N SER A 86 0.63 16.11 0.67
CA SER A 86 -0.47 17.00 0.31
C SER A 86 -1.83 16.32 0.54
N SER A 87 -2.93 17.07 0.44
CA SER A 87 -4.27 16.48 0.51
C SER A 87 -4.38 15.31 -0.50
N PRO A 88 -4.66 14.08 -0.03
CA PRO A 88 -4.70 12.92 -0.91
C PRO A 88 -5.91 12.95 -1.83
N ILE A 89 -5.70 12.60 -3.10
CA ILE A 89 -6.73 12.53 -4.14
C ILE A 89 -6.96 11.08 -4.47
N LEU A 90 -8.22 10.65 -4.52
CA LEU A 90 -8.59 9.28 -4.88
C LEU A 90 -8.12 8.96 -6.31
N VAL A 91 -7.43 7.84 -6.46
CA VAL A 91 -7.06 7.27 -7.76
C VAL A 91 -8.08 6.22 -8.18
N ASP A 92 -8.21 5.16 -7.38
CA ASP A 92 -9.11 4.05 -7.67
C ASP A 92 -9.31 3.18 -6.42
N THR A 93 -10.19 2.19 -6.54
CA THR A 93 -10.40 1.14 -5.56
C THR A 93 -10.07 -0.22 -6.16
N VAL A 94 -9.54 -1.13 -5.35
CA VAL A 94 -9.23 -2.51 -5.76
C VAL A 94 -9.78 -3.47 -4.72
N ASP A 95 -10.62 -4.42 -5.13
CA ASP A 95 -11.01 -5.52 -4.26
C ASP A 95 -9.95 -6.61 -4.28
N MET A 96 -9.53 -7.02 -3.10
CA MET A 96 -8.63 -8.14 -2.92
C MET A 96 -9.35 -9.23 -2.14
N ILE A 97 -9.68 -10.31 -2.83
CA ILE A 97 -10.39 -11.45 -2.26
C ILE A 97 -9.52 -12.68 -2.42
N SER A 98 -9.19 -13.33 -1.32
CA SER A 98 -8.52 -14.60 -1.34
C SER A 98 -9.42 -15.70 -0.80
N ARG A 99 -9.28 -16.89 -1.39
CA ARG A 99 -10.08 -18.05 -1.03
C ARG A 99 -9.17 -19.24 -0.71
N THR A 100 -9.65 -20.07 0.17
CA THR A 100 -9.05 -21.37 0.47
C THR A 100 -9.33 -22.38 -0.66
N GLU A 101 -8.70 -23.56 -0.61
CA GLU A 101 -8.95 -24.63 -1.59
C GLU A 101 -10.40 -25.11 -1.62
N ASP A 102 -11.12 -25.02 -0.49
CA ASP A 102 -12.54 -25.34 -0.36
C ASP A 102 -13.48 -24.14 -0.64
N ASP A 103 -12.95 -23.13 -1.35
CA ASP A 103 -13.69 -21.94 -1.84
C ASP A 103 -14.26 -21.02 -0.75
N LYS A 104 -13.77 -21.10 0.48
CA LYS A 104 -14.14 -20.16 1.55
C LYS A 104 -13.32 -18.88 1.42
N VAL A 105 -13.95 -17.72 1.63
CA VAL A 105 -13.24 -16.45 1.67
C VAL A 105 -12.34 -16.42 2.92
N GLU A 106 -11.03 -16.43 2.70
CA GLU A 106 -10.04 -16.32 3.77
C GLU A 106 -9.79 -14.85 4.13
N TYR A 107 -9.55 -14.02 3.10
CA TYR A 107 -9.36 -12.57 3.26
C TYR A 107 -10.20 -11.81 2.25
N HIS A 108 -10.78 -10.70 2.69
CA HIS A 108 -11.45 -9.77 1.80
C HIS A 108 -11.12 -8.32 2.22
N TYR A 109 -10.44 -7.61 1.33
CA TYR A 109 -10.12 -6.19 1.52
C TYR A 109 -10.66 -5.36 0.38
N THR A 110 -11.21 -4.20 0.72
CA THR A 110 -11.42 -3.11 -0.22
C THR A 110 -10.26 -2.14 -0.04
N LEU A 111 -9.38 -2.06 -1.02
CA LEU A 111 -8.23 -1.17 -1.05
C LEU A 111 -8.63 0.14 -1.70
N ILE A 112 -8.35 1.25 -1.03
CA ILE A 112 -8.61 2.60 -1.51
C ILE A 112 -7.27 3.28 -1.71
N ASP A 113 -6.87 3.48 -2.96
CA ASP A 113 -5.59 4.05 -3.32
C ASP A 113 -5.70 5.53 -3.68
N PHE A 114 -4.82 6.31 -3.10
CA PHE A 114 -4.72 7.75 -3.27
C PHE A 114 -3.43 8.12 -3.99
N VAL A 115 -3.41 9.34 -4.53
CA VAL A 115 -2.20 10.01 -4.98
C VAL A 115 -2.01 11.28 -4.17
N ALA A 116 -0.76 11.58 -3.85
CA ALA A 116 -0.36 12.81 -3.17
C ALA A 116 1.05 13.22 -3.57
N VAL A 117 1.41 14.46 -3.27
CA VAL A 117 2.76 14.98 -3.44
C VAL A 117 3.42 15.10 -2.07
N ALA A 118 4.69 14.74 -1.98
CA ALA A 118 5.46 14.93 -0.75
C ALA A 118 5.65 16.42 -0.43
N LEU A 119 5.38 16.79 0.81
CA LEU A 119 5.63 18.13 1.33
C LEU A 119 7.07 18.26 1.89
N ASN A 120 7.68 17.13 2.25
CA ASN A 120 9.10 17.03 2.59
C ASN A 120 9.64 15.72 2.00
N PRO A 121 10.85 15.72 1.41
CA PRO A 121 11.40 14.49 0.81
C PRO A 121 12.17 13.61 1.80
N ASP A 122 12.40 14.07 3.03
CA ASP A 122 13.24 13.38 4.01
C ASP A 122 12.52 12.17 4.58
N ILE A 123 13.14 10.99 4.43
CA ILE A 123 12.59 9.74 4.94
C ILE A 123 13.15 9.47 6.35
N THR A 124 12.25 9.17 7.28
CA THR A 124 12.54 8.64 8.60
C THR A 124 11.75 7.37 8.79
N LEU A 125 12.42 6.22 8.76
CA LEU A 125 11.75 4.93 8.89
C LEU A 125 11.01 4.80 10.22
N GLY A 126 9.82 4.24 10.18
CA GLY A 126 9.00 3.94 11.33
C GLY A 126 8.09 2.75 11.09
N GLY A 127 7.28 2.41 12.08
CA GLY A 127 6.36 1.28 11.99
C GLY A 127 7.07 -0.04 11.68
N ASP A 128 6.51 -0.81 10.77
CA ASP A 128 7.01 -2.11 10.34
C ASP A 128 7.84 -2.06 9.04
N ALA A 129 8.19 -0.88 8.57
CA ALA A 129 9.01 -0.71 7.39
C ALA A 129 10.50 -0.98 7.68
N ALA A 130 11.12 -1.90 6.93
CA ALA A 130 12.55 -2.16 6.99
C ALA A 130 13.36 -1.15 6.18
N ASP A 131 12.78 -0.63 5.12
CA ASP A 131 13.39 0.37 4.25
C ASP A 131 12.28 1.19 3.57
N ALA A 132 12.63 2.38 3.11
CA ALA A 132 11.78 3.21 2.28
C ALA A 132 12.65 4.00 1.31
N LYS A 133 12.20 4.14 0.06
CA LYS A 133 12.99 4.78 -1.00
C LYS A 133 12.12 5.61 -1.93
N TRP A 134 12.71 6.69 -2.39
CA TRP A 134 12.27 7.36 -3.60
C TRP A 134 12.80 6.62 -4.82
N VAL A 135 11.90 6.02 -5.60
CA VAL A 135 12.24 5.22 -6.78
C VAL A 135 11.80 5.96 -8.03
N ASN A 136 12.71 6.13 -8.98
CA ASN A 136 12.33 6.71 -10.26
C ASN A 136 11.25 5.87 -10.92
N VAL A 137 10.19 6.50 -11.41
CA VAL A 137 9.02 5.81 -11.97
C VAL A 137 9.38 4.86 -13.12
N LYS A 138 10.48 5.12 -13.84
CA LYS A 138 10.98 4.24 -14.90
C LYS A 138 11.60 2.94 -14.39
N GLU A 139 11.93 2.89 -13.09
CA GLU A 139 12.60 1.77 -12.45
C GLU A 139 11.68 0.93 -11.55
N VAL A 140 10.43 1.33 -11.37
CA VAL A 140 9.50 0.65 -10.45
C VAL A 140 9.27 -0.82 -10.80
N THR A 141 9.40 -1.21 -12.06
CA THR A 141 9.28 -2.60 -12.51
C THR A 141 10.40 -3.51 -11.98
N GLN A 142 11.53 -2.96 -11.56
CA GLN A 142 12.65 -3.71 -10.98
C GLN A 142 12.38 -4.15 -9.53
N TYR A 143 11.35 -3.59 -8.88
CA TYR A 143 10.99 -3.85 -7.49
C TYR A 143 10.00 -5.02 -7.31
N ASN A 144 9.65 -5.71 -8.38
CA ASN A 144 8.72 -6.84 -8.36
C ASN A 144 7.38 -6.52 -7.68
N LEU A 145 6.85 -5.32 -7.94
CA LEU A 145 5.57 -4.87 -7.40
C LEU A 145 4.41 -5.69 -7.96
N TRP A 146 3.35 -5.75 -7.19
CA TRP A 146 2.08 -6.28 -7.70
C TRP A 146 1.61 -5.48 -8.93
N ASN A 147 1.09 -6.18 -9.96
CA ASN A 147 0.65 -5.53 -11.20
C ASN A 147 -0.36 -4.41 -10.96
N LYS A 148 -1.29 -4.58 -10.01
CA LYS A 148 -2.24 -3.54 -9.63
C LYS A 148 -1.57 -2.29 -9.04
N THR A 149 -0.48 -2.46 -8.31
CA THR A 149 0.33 -1.34 -7.82
C THR A 149 0.96 -0.58 -8.97
N VAL A 150 1.51 -1.27 -9.96
CA VAL A 150 2.09 -0.64 -11.16
C VAL A 150 1.01 0.11 -11.96
N GLU A 151 -0.17 -0.49 -12.15
CA GLU A 151 -1.33 0.17 -12.78
C GLU A 151 -1.74 1.43 -12.00
N MET A 152 -1.75 1.36 -10.67
CA MET A 152 -2.13 2.47 -9.80
C MET A 152 -1.12 3.63 -9.90
N ILE A 153 0.18 3.32 -9.94
CA ILE A 153 1.23 4.34 -10.15
C ILE A 153 1.02 5.05 -11.50
N ALA A 154 0.73 4.31 -12.57
CA ALA A 154 0.46 4.91 -13.88
C ALA A 154 -0.78 5.81 -13.86
N LYS A 155 -1.90 5.33 -13.32
CA LYS A 155 -3.16 6.11 -13.18
C LYS A 155 -2.99 7.37 -12.35
N SER A 156 -2.17 7.30 -11.29
CA SER A 156 -1.98 8.40 -10.36
C SER A 156 -1.42 9.66 -11.02
N ARG A 157 -0.56 9.50 -12.02
CA ARG A 157 0.01 10.62 -12.78
C ARG A 157 -1.07 11.38 -13.55
N ASP A 158 -2.01 10.65 -14.16
CA ASP A 158 -3.12 11.26 -14.90
C ASP A 158 -4.09 11.99 -13.96
N VAL A 159 -4.29 11.47 -12.75
CA VAL A 159 -5.11 12.13 -11.72
C VAL A 159 -4.47 13.45 -11.28
N LEU A 160 -3.16 13.46 -10.99
CA LEU A 160 -2.46 14.68 -10.62
C LEU A 160 -2.47 15.74 -11.74
N ALA A 161 -2.37 15.33 -13.01
CA ALA A 161 -2.35 16.24 -14.13
C ALA A 161 -3.69 16.96 -14.36
N LYS A 162 -4.79 16.46 -13.79
CA LYS A 162 -6.15 17.04 -13.91
C LYS A 162 -6.53 17.95 -12.74
N THR A 163 -5.66 18.06 -11.75
CA THR A 163 -5.89 18.82 -10.52
C THR A 163 -5.10 20.13 -10.52
#